data_b665215bff121c853d20db8a3057c760
#
_entry.id   b665215bff121c853d20db8a3057c760
#
_cell.length_a   1.000
_cell.length_b   1.000
_cell.length_c   1.000
_cell.angle_alpha   90.00
_cell.angle_beta   90.00
_cell.angle_gamma   90.00
#
_symmetry.space_group_name_H-M   'P 1'
#
loop_
_entity.id
_entity.type
_entity.pdbx_description
1 polymer ?
#
loop_
_entity_poly.entity_id
_entity_poly.type
_entity_poly.pdbx_seq_one_letter_code
_entity_poly.pdbx_strand_id
1 'polypeptide(L)'
;GIEPSDASKHIKQKRIKSINKFFCYKTSNEYLDKYEKPKIITITNVLAQIDNLNEFAKSLGNIIDEKSLIIIEFPYLLHMINRGLFDLIYHEHLSYFSLTPLKLLFEKFGIIMINFEKLDLGASGPAIRLFLAKKDSVYQTSNKVVKQIKYEKKWGIEKIKRYNTFEKITKEKISKIKKIIYLKY
;
A
#
# COMPACT_ATOMS: atom_id res chain seq x y z
N GLY A 1 -17.08 7.64 -1.62
CA GLY A 1 -16.04 6.74 -2.06
C GLY A 1 -15.74 6.87 -3.55
N ILE A 2 -14.58 6.41 -3.98
CA ILE A 2 -14.23 6.29 -5.40
C ILE A 2 -13.93 4.80 -5.63
N GLU A 3 -14.71 4.16 -6.52
CA GLU A 3 -14.69 2.71 -6.75
C GLU A 3 -15.04 2.43 -8.23
N PRO A 4 -14.11 1.85 -9.02
CA PRO A 4 -14.31 1.64 -10.44
C PRO A 4 -15.24 0.46 -10.77
N SER A 5 -15.37 -0.48 -9.85
CA SER A 5 -16.16 -1.70 -10.08
C SER A 5 -17.65 -1.51 -9.84
N ASP A 6 -18.43 -2.53 -10.19
CA ASP A 6 -19.86 -2.58 -9.93
C ASP A 6 -20.22 -2.67 -8.43
N ALA A 7 -19.23 -2.86 -7.55
CA ALA A 7 -19.43 -2.81 -6.11
C ALA A 7 -20.05 -1.48 -5.66
N SER A 8 -19.75 -0.38 -6.36
CA SER A 8 -20.35 0.94 -6.11
C SER A 8 -21.88 0.94 -6.27
N LYS A 9 -22.44 0.07 -7.15
CA LYS A 9 -23.89 -0.07 -7.39
C LYS A 9 -24.62 -0.79 -6.25
N HIS A 10 -23.88 -1.60 -5.46
CA HIS A 10 -24.45 -2.38 -4.36
C HIS A 10 -24.44 -1.65 -3.02
N ILE A 11 -23.90 -0.44 -2.96
CA ILE A 11 -23.92 0.39 -1.75
C ILE A 11 -25.36 0.84 -1.49
N LYS A 12 -26.09 0.07 -0.67
CA LYS A 12 -27.48 0.34 -0.29
C LYS A 12 -27.66 1.51 0.68
N GLN A 13 -26.59 2.01 1.28
CA GLN A 13 -26.64 3.11 2.25
C GLN A 13 -26.77 4.44 1.51
N LYS A 14 -27.96 5.01 1.52
CA LYS A 14 -28.28 6.32 0.88
C LYS A 14 -27.39 7.50 1.29
N ARG A 15 -26.58 7.36 2.35
CA ARG A 15 -25.68 8.40 2.85
C ARG A 15 -24.26 8.31 2.29
N ILE A 16 -23.89 7.20 1.65
CA ILE A 16 -22.54 7.05 1.06
C ILE A 16 -22.63 7.46 -0.41
N LYS A 17 -21.96 8.56 -0.74
CA LYS A 17 -21.80 9.02 -2.12
C LYS A 17 -20.61 8.30 -2.74
N SER A 18 -20.76 7.83 -3.98
CA SER A 18 -19.69 7.15 -4.72
C SER A 18 -19.50 7.73 -6.12
N ILE A 19 -18.25 7.73 -6.58
CA ILE A 19 -17.86 8.02 -7.95
C ILE A 19 -17.40 6.70 -8.56
N ASN A 20 -18.13 6.18 -9.55
CA ASN A 20 -17.81 4.91 -10.23
C ASN A 20 -16.78 5.15 -11.33
N LYS A 21 -15.53 5.36 -10.93
CA LYS A 21 -14.36 5.60 -11.80
C LYS A 21 -13.09 5.16 -11.09
N PHE A 22 -12.02 4.92 -11.88
CA PHE A 22 -10.67 4.81 -11.33
C PHE A 22 -10.23 6.13 -10.69
N PHE A 23 -9.48 6.03 -9.58
CA PHE A 23 -8.87 7.20 -8.98
C PHE A 23 -7.64 7.62 -9.79
N CYS A 24 -7.74 8.75 -10.45
CA CYS A 24 -6.70 9.38 -11.29
C CYS A 24 -6.78 10.90 -11.15
N TYR A 25 -5.87 11.63 -11.79
CA TYR A 25 -5.83 13.09 -11.68
C TYR A 25 -7.13 13.76 -12.16
N LYS A 26 -7.74 13.24 -13.24
CA LYS A 26 -9.04 13.71 -13.71
C LYS A 26 -10.15 13.51 -12.67
N THR A 27 -10.23 12.31 -12.10
CA THR A 27 -11.23 12.00 -11.07
C THR A 27 -11.01 12.78 -9.79
N SER A 28 -9.75 13.09 -9.43
CA SER A 28 -9.44 13.94 -8.29
C SER A 28 -9.96 15.38 -8.47
N ASN A 29 -9.89 15.93 -9.69
CA ASN A 29 -10.49 17.24 -10.01
C ASN A 29 -12.03 17.18 -9.98
N GLU A 30 -12.64 16.17 -10.61
CA GLU A 30 -14.10 15.97 -10.56
C GLU A 30 -14.63 15.83 -9.11
N TYR A 31 -13.80 15.29 -8.21
CA TYR A 31 -14.12 15.24 -6.79
C TYR A 31 -14.09 16.64 -6.17
N LEU A 32 -13.05 17.44 -6.44
CA LEU A 32 -12.89 18.79 -5.90
C LEU A 32 -13.94 19.78 -6.42
N ASP A 33 -14.46 19.55 -7.63
CA ASP A 33 -15.58 20.34 -8.18
C ASP A 33 -16.87 20.18 -7.38
N LYS A 34 -17.01 19.08 -6.63
CA LYS A 34 -18.24 18.70 -5.93
C LYS A 34 -18.13 18.67 -4.42
N TYR A 35 -16.92 18.51 -3.92
CA TYR A 35 -16.66 18.27 -2.50
C TYR A 35 -15.43 19.04 -2.02
N GLU A 36 -15.44 19.37 -0.76
CA GLU A 36 -14.26 19.89 -0.06
C GLU A 36 -13.16 18.83 0.03
N LYS A 37 -11.93 19.28 0.28
CA LYS A 37 -10.79 18.40 0.53
C LYS A 37 -11.06 17.49 1.72
N PRO A 38 -10.81 16.17 1.58
CA PRO A 38 -11.14 15.22 2.62
C PRO A 38 -10.19 15.35 3.79
N LYS A 39 -10.71 15.23 5.01
CA LYS A 39 -9.89 15.21 6.23
C LYS A 39 -9.18 13.87 6.39
N ILE A 40 -9.82 12.77 5.97
CA ILE A 40 -9.27 11.41 6.06
C ILE A 40 -9.52 10.70 4.74
N ILE A 41 -8.45 10.09 4.21
CA ILE A 41 -8.50 9.21 3.04
C ILE A 41 -8.02 7.83 3.48
N THR A 42 -8.80 6.79 3.23
CA THR A 42 -8.42 5.40 3.50
C THR A 42 -8.29 4.61 2.21
N ILE A 43 -7.21 3.84 2.08
CA ILE A 43 -6.87 3.04 0.90
C ILE A 43 -6.36 1.68 1.40
N THR A 44 -7.20 0.64 1.30
CA THR A 44 -6.88 -0.69 1.86
C THR A 44 -6.81 -1.72 0.75
N ASN A 45 -5.66 -2.39 0.61
CA ASN A 45 -5.39 -3.43 -0.39
C ASN A 45 -5.61 -3.01 -1.85
N VAL A 46 -5.40 -1.72 -2.17
CA VAL A 46 -5.52 -1.19 -3.54
C VAL A 46 -4.15 -0.87 -4.12
N LEU A 47 -3.18 -0.43 -3.28
CA LEU A 47 -1.91 0.11 -3.76
C LEU A 47 -1.14 -0.87 -4.66
N ALA A 48 -1.17 -2.17 -4.35
CA ALA A 48 -0.49 -3.22 -5.12
C ALA A 48 -1.09 -3.43 -6.53
N GLN A 49 -2.32 -3.00 -6.75
CA GLN A 49 -3.08 -3.18 -8.00
C GLN A 49 -2.99 -1.94 -8.92
N ILE A 50 -2.32 -0.89 -8.48
CA ILE A 50 -2.23 0.36 -9.23
C ILE A 50 -1.13 0.27 -10.27
N ASP A 51 -1.50 0.45 -11.54
CA ASP A 51 -0.58 0.45 -12.67
C ASP A 51 0.28 1.73 -12.69
N ASN A 52 -0.34 2.90 -12.70
CA ASN A 52 0.35 4.18 -12.74
C ASN A 52 0.49 4.83 -11.36
N LEU A 53 1.51 4.40 -10.60
CA LEU A 53 1.79 4.91 -9.26
C LEU A 53 2.11 6.40 -9.20
N ASN A 54 2.76 6.96 -10.23
CA ASN A 54 3.07 8.40 -10.27
C ASN A 54 1.78 9.22 -10.42
N GLU A 55 0.88 8.82 -11.30
CA GLU A 55 -0.42 9.48 -11.44
C GLU A 55 -1.26 9.35 -10.16
N PHE A 56 -1.26 8.18 -9.54
CA PHE A 56 -1.94 7.96 -8.27
C PHE A 56 -1.43 8.88 -7.17
N ALA A 57 -0.11 8.95 -6.96
CA ALA A 57 0.49 9.82 -5.95
C ALA A 57 0.25 11.32 -6.26
N LYS A 58 0.33 11.72 -7.54
CA LYS A 58 -0.04 13.07 -7.99
C LYS A 58 -1.49 13.40 -7.66
N SER A 59 -2.40 12.46 -7.91
CA SER A 59 -3.84 12.63 -7.63
C SER A 59 -4.13 12.77 -6.14
N LEU A 60 -3.42 12.01 -5.29
CA LEU A 60 -3.49 12.17 -3.84
C LEU A 60 -3.00 13.55 -3.41
N GLY A 61 -1.85 14.01 -3.93
CA GLY A 61 -1.32 15.34 -3.63
C GLY A 61 -2.28 16.46 -4.02
N ASN A 62 -3.09 16.26 -5.07
CA ASN A 62 -4.07 17.23 -5.54
C ASN A 62 -5.26 17.41 -4.58
N ILE A 63 -5.77 16.30 -4.00
CA ILE A 63 -7.00 16.34 -3.19
C ILE A 63 -6.77 16.62 -1.71
N ILE A 64 -5.53 16.63 -1.22
CA ILE A 64 -5.21 16.87 0.19
C ILE A 64 -4.83 18.33 0.48
N ASP A 65 -4.97 18.71 1.72
CA ASP A 65 -4.45 19.94 2.32
C ASP A 65 -3.62 19.66 3.59
N GLU A 66 -3.27 20.70 4.32
CA GLU A 66 -2.48 20.60 5.56
C GLU A 66 -3.22 19.90 6.72
N LYS A 67 -4.54 19.71 6.62
CA LYS A 67 -5.39 19.04 7.62
C LYS A 67 -5.73 17.60 7.25
N SER A 68 -5.38 17.19 6.03
CA SER A 68 -5.71 15.86 5.51
C SER A 68 -4.77 14.79 6.05
N LEU A 69 -5.32 13.63 6.39
CA LEU A 69 -4.58 12.41 6.73
C LEU A 69 -4.89 11.32 5.71
N ILE A 70 -3.85 10.70 5.15
CA ILE A 70 -3.98 9.53 4.28
C ILE A 70 -3.54 8.29 5.05
N ILE A 71 -4.32 7.24 4.97
CA ILE A 71 -4.07 5.93 5.59
C ILE A 71 -4.07 4.88 4.48
N ILE A 72 -2.91 4.27 4.23
CA ILE A 72 -2.77 3.22 3.21
C ILE A 72 -2.37 1.92 3.88
N GLU A 73 -3.10 0.83 3.59
CA GLU A 73 -2.76 -0.51 4.05
C GLU A 73 -2.43 -1.40 2.86
N PHE A 74 -1.29 -2.11 2.94
CA PHE A 74 -0.79 -2.99 1.89
C PHE A 74 0.13 -4.08 2.45
N PRO A 75 0.28 -5.23 1.74
CA PRO A 75 1.23 -6.29 2.09
C PRO A 75 2.67 -5.77 2.09
N TYR A 76 3.41 -6.00 3.18
CA TYR A 76 4.76 -5.46 3.34
C TYR A 76 5.82 -6.40 2.75
N LEU A 77 6.56 -5.92 1.75
CA LEU A 77 7.55 -6.70 0.99
C LEU A 77 8.55 -7.46 1.88
N LEU A 78 9.09 -6.83 2.93
CA LEU A 78 10.07 -7.47 3.79
C LEU A 78 9.45 -8.66 4.57
N HIS A 79 8.19 -8.54 4.98
CA HIS A 79 7.47 -9.65 5.61
C HIS A 79 7.24 -10.78 4.62
N MET A 80 6.84 -10.44 3.40
CA MET A 80 6.61 -11.41 2.33
C MET A 80 7.87 -12.23 2.08
N ILE A 81 9.03 -11.58 1.90
CA ILE A 81 10.30 -12.25 1.63
C ILE A 81 10.78 -13.05 2.84
N ASN A 82 10.83 -12.45 4.02
CA ASN A 82 11.36 -13.12 5.21
C ASN A 82 10.52 -14.31 5.66
N ARG A 83 9.21 -14.26 5.43
CA ARG A 83 8.28 -15.32 5.80
C ARG A 83 7.97 -16.28 4.66
N GLY A 84 8.47 -16.02 3.44
CA GLY A 84 8.21 -16.84 2.24
C GLY A 84 6.72 -16.90 1.92
N LEU A 85 6.03 -15.76 1.89
CA LEU A 85 4.59 -15.65 1.59
C LEU A 85 4.41 -15.56 0.07
N PHE A 86 4.68 -16.65 -0.63
CA PHE A 86 4.60 -16.70 -2.10
C PHE A 86 3.16 -16.71 -2.63
N ASP A 87 2.20 -17.06 -1.81
CA ASP A 87 0.77 -17.01 -2.07
C ASP A 87 0.24 -15.58 -2.30
N LEU A 88 0.98 -14.57 -1.86
CA LEU A 88 0.69 -13.17 -2.16
C LEU A 88 1.09 -12.78 -3.60
N ILE A 89 1.79 -13.65 -4.35
CA ILE A 89 2.18 -13.42 -5.73
C ILE A 89 1.08 -13.95 -6.65
N TYR A 90 0.22 -13.05 -7.12
CA TYR A 90 -0.85 -13.37 -8.07
C TYR A 90 -1.12 -12.17 -9.01
N HIS A 91 -1.89 -12.43 -10.07
CA HIS A 91 -2.02 -11.52 -11.22
C HIS A 91 -2.56 -10.11 -10.91
N GLU A 92 -3.29 -9.93 -9.83
CA GLU A 92 -3.79 -8.60 -9.43
C GLU A 92 -2.72 -7.73 -8.75
N HIS A 93 -1.65 -8.34 -8.19
CA HIS A 93 -0.57 -7.60 -7.55
C HIS A 93 0.52 -7.23 -8.55
N LEU A 94 0.41 -6.06 -9.13
CA LEU A 94 1.39 -5.51 -10.09
C LEU A 94 2.69 -5.09 -9.41
N SER A 95 2.64 -4.77 -8.11
CA SER A 95 3.79 -4.24 -7.37
C SER A 95 3.79 -4.68 -5.90
N TYR A 96 5.00 -4.77 -5.34
CA TYR A 96 5.22 -5.09 -3.92
C TYR A 96 6.07 -4.00 -3.28
N PHE A 97 5.67 -3.52 -2.09
CA PHE A 97 6.21 -2.30 -1.54
C PHE A 97 6.95 -2.48 -0.21
N SER A 98 8.01 -1.70 -0.08
CA SER A 98 8.63 -1.31 1.19
C SER A 98 8.49 0.20 1.40
N LEU A 99 8.86 0.71 2.56
CA LEU A 99 8.73 2.15 2.84
C LEU A 99 9.72 3.01 2.05
N THR A 100 10.91 2.48 1.76
CA THR A 100 11.98 3.22 1.06
C THR A 100 11.54 3.75 -0.32
N PRO A 101 11.06 2.93 -1.27
CA PRO A 101 10.60 3.43 -2.57
C PRO A 101 9.32 4.27 -2.47
N LEU A 102 8.41 3.94 -1.55
CA LEU A 102 7.19 4.72 -1.36
C LEU A 102 7.49 6.13 -0.82
N LYS A 103 8.51 6.28 0.05
CA LYS A 103 8.96 7.60 0.49
C LYS A 103 9.37 8.46 -0.71
N LEU A 104 10.20 7.91 -1.59
CA LEU A 104 10.65 8.62 -2.79
C LEU A 104 9.49 8.98 -3.73
N LEU A 105 8.54 8.07 -3.90
CA LEU A 105 7.36 8.30 -4.73
C LEU A 105 6.51 9.44 -4.20
N PHE A 106 6.12 9.38 -2.93
CA PHE A 106 5.18 10.34 -2.35
C PHE A 106 5.80 11.74 -2.18
N GLU A 107 7.09 11.82 -1.84
CA GLU A 107 7.79 13.11 -1.69
C GLU A 107 7.84 13.92 -2.98
N LYS A 108 7.87 13.29 -4.17
CA LYS A 108 7.76 13.97 -5.47
C LYS A 108 6.49 14.81 -5.60
N PHE A 109 5.44 14.43 -4.90
CA PHE A 109 4.11 15.06 -4.98
C PHE A 109 3.73 15.80 -3.70
N GLY A 110 4.72 16.17 -2.89
CA GLY A 110 4.53 16.96 -1.68
C GLY A 110 3.82 16.19 -0.55
N ILE A 111 3.93 14.88 -0.52
CA ILE A 111 3.36 14.01 0.53
C ILE A 111 4.50 13.40 1.34
N ILE A 112 4.39 13.44 2.67
CA ILE A 112 5.38 12.86 3.58
C ILE A 112 4.80 11.67 4.35
N MET A 113 5.67 10.72 4.69
CA MET A 113 5.35 9.65 5.64
C MET A 113 5.47 10.17 7.06
N ILE A 114 4.37 10.14 7.82
CA ILE A 114 4.38 10.61 9.22
C ILE A 114 4.56 9.46 10.21
N ASN A 115 3.93 8.30 9.94
CA ASN A 115 4.03 7.13 10.82
C ASN A 115 3.66 5.86 10.06
N PHE A 116 3.85 4.69 10.70
CA PHE A 116 3.33 3.40 10.22
C PHE A 116 3.05 2.45 11.37
N GLU A 117 2.23 1.44 11.11
CA GLU A 117 1.98 0.29 11.97
C GLU A 117 2.23 -1.01 11.23
N LYS A 118 2.81 -2.00 11.90
CA LYS A 118 2.92 -3.37 11.38
C LYS A 118 1.71 -4.15 11.87
N LEU A 119 1.03 -4.81 10.94
CA LEU A 119 -0.15 -5.62 11.22
C LEU A 119 0.23 -7.09 10.98
N ASP A 120 0.06 -7.92 12.00
CA ASP A 120 0.30 -9.36 11.85
C ASP A 120 -0.84 -10.04 11.07
N LEU A 121 -2.05 -9.50 11.16
CA LEU A 121 -3.24 -9.92 10.44
C LEU A 121 -3.89 -8.70 9.77
N GLY A 122 -3.45 -8.36 8.56
CA GLY A 122 -4.18 -7.47 7.66
C GLY A 122 -5.22 -8.25 6.85
N ALA A 123 -6.00 -7.60 6.02
CA ALA A 123 -7.03 -8.24 5.19
C ALA A 123 -6.48 -9.33 4.25
N SER A 124 -5.19 -9.23 3.87
CA SER A 124 -4.49 -10.20 3.01
C SER A 124 -3.25 -10.80 3.68
N GLY A 125 -3.22 -10.90 5.02
CA GLY A 125 -2.06 -11.38 5.78
C GLY A 125 -1.22 -10.25 6.38
N PRO A 126 0.04 -10.49 6.73
CA PRO A 126 0.90 -9.49 7.35
C PRO A 126 1.08 -8.25 6.48
N ALA A 127 0.66 -7.11 6.98
CA ALA A 127 0.60 -5.85 6.26
C ALA A 127 1.33 -4.73 7.00
N ILE A 128 1.42 -3.60 6.34
CA ILE A 128 1.79 -2.32 6.95
C ILE A 128 0.67 -1.32 6.71
N ARG A 129 0.31 -0.57 7.74
CA ARG A 129 -0.56 0.59 7.65
C ARG A 129 0.31 1.83 7.71
N LEU A 130 0.32 2.58 6.63
CA LEU A 130 1.13 3.78 6.45
C LEU A 130 0.27 5.02 6.62
N PHE A 131 0.74 5.97 7.40
CA PHE A 131 0.12 7.27 7.61
C PHE A 131 0.90 8.32 6.85
N LEU A 132 0.21 9.07 5.99
CA LEU A 132 0.79 10.11 5.16
C LEU A 132 0.05 11.42 5.35
N ALA A 133 0.75 12.53 5.15
CA ALA A 133 0.17 13.87 5.18
C ALA A 133 0.85 14.77 4.15
N LYS A 134 0.30 15.95 3.93
CA LYS A 134 0.94 16.98 3.11
C LYS A 134 2.23 17.46 3.77
N LYS A 135 3.26 17.75 2.97
CA LYS A 135 4.58 18.20 3.45
C LYS A 135 4.49 19.46 4.34
N ASP A 136 3.59 20.36 4.00
CA ASP A 136 3.38 21.63 4.70
C ASP A 136 2.33 21.54 5.82
N SER A 137 1.98 20.34 6.25
CA SER A 137 1.05 20.08 7.34
C SER A 137 1.72 20.23 8.71
N VAL A 138 0.91 20.23 9.78
CA VAL A 138 1.40 20.21 11.17
C VAL A 138 2.09 18.90 11.55
N TYR A 139 1.90 17.85 10.74
CA TYR A 139 2.46 16.53 11.00
C TYR A 139 3.92 16.45 10.58
N GLN A 140 4.69 15.71 11.35
CA GLN A 140 6.12 15.47 11.05
C GLN A 140 6.42 13.98 10.96
N THR A 141 7.45 13.65 10.20
CA THR A 141 7.95 12.27 10.08
C THR A 141 8.47 11.78 11.43
N SER A 142 7.88 10.71 11.94
CA SER A 142 8.30 10.11 13.20
C SER A 142 9.67 9.44 13.11
N ASN A 143 10.39 9.39 14.24
CA ASN A 143 11.65 8.62 14.34
C ASN A 143 11.48 7.14 13.99
N LYS A 144 10.28 6.60 14.16
CA LYS A 144 9.93 5.21 13.79
C LYS A 144 10.08 4.98 12.29
N VAL A 145 9.60 5.91 11.45
CA VAL A 145 9.75 5.87 9.99
C VAL A 145 11.22 5.94 9.60
N VAL A 146 11.96 6.89 10.18
CA VAL A 146 13.41 7.05 9.89
C VAL A 146 14.19 5.78 10.23
N LYS A 147 13.93 5.18 11.39
CA LYS A 147 14.56 3.92 11.81
C LYS A 147 14.20 2.76 10.88
N GLN A 148 12.93 2.67 10.43
CA GLN A 148 12.50 1.59 9.53
C GLN A 148 13.15 1.71 8.15
N ILE A 149 13.27 2.90 7.59
CA ILE A 149 13.97 3.12 6.32
C ILE A 149 15.47 2.76 6.44
N LYS A 150 16.12 3.15 7.54
CA LYS A 150 17.50 2.72 7.82
C LYS A 150 17.60 1.20 7.93
N TYR A 151 16.62 0.55 8.56
CA TYR A 151 16.54 -0.91 8.65
C TYR A 151 16.39 -1.56 7.28
N GLU A 152 15.50 -1.06 6.41
CA GLU A 152 15.31 -1.56 5.04
C GLU A 152 16.60 -1.50 4.22
N LYS A 153 17.34 -0.38 4.30
CA LYS A 153 18.66 -0.23 3.65
C LYS A 153 19.69 -1.24 4.19
N LYS A 154 19.76 -1.38 5.52
CA LYS A 154 20.64 -2.39 6.17
C LYS A 154 20.23 -3.81 5.79
N TRP A 155 18.95 -4.09 5.69
CA TRP A 155 18.40 -5.37 5.24
C TRP A 155 18.82 -5.68 3.79
N GLY A 156 19.08 -4.67 2.98
CA GLY A 156 19.53 -4.78 1.60
C GLY A 156 18.39 -4.73 0.59
N ILE A 157 17.39 -3.87 0.81
CA ILE A 157 16.23 -3.74 -0.06
C ILE A 157 16.58 -3.44 -1.53
N GLU A 158 17.74 -2.81 -1.79
CA GLU A 158 18.24 -2.49 -3.13
C GLU A 158 19.15 -3.60 -3.71
N LYS A 159 19.41 -4.68 -2.96
CA LYS A 159 20.38 -5.72 -3.35
C LYS A 159 19.67 -6.96 -3.87
N ILE A 160 19.75 -7.22 -5.16
CA ILE A 160 19.12 -8.41 -5.81
C ILE A 160 19.47 -9.72 -5.08
N LYS A 161 20.70 -9.87 -4.62
CA LYS A 161 21.15 -11.07 -3.89
C LYS A 161 20.28 -11.37 -2.66
N ARG A 162 19.66 -10.35 -2.04
CA ARG A 162 18.79 -10.53 -0.87
C ARG A 162 17.50 -11.27 -1.22
N TYR A 163 17.02 -11.11 -2.45
CA TYR A 163 15.81 -11.74 -2.93
C TYR A 163 15.97 -13.23 -3.22
N ASN A 164 17.20 -13.72 -3.42
CA ASN A 164 17.48 -15.15 -3.58
C ASN A 164 17.08 -15.95 -2.32
N THR A 165 17.06 -15.31 -1.15
CA THR A 165 16.59 -15.93 0.10
C THR A 165 15.10 -16.32 0.01
N PHE A 166 14.29 -15.53 -0.72
CA PHE A 166 12.88 -15.83 -0.92
C PHE A 166 12.68 -17.12 -1.70
N GLU A 167 13.43 -17.30 -2.77
CA GLU A 167 13.40 -18.54 -3.58
C GLU A 167 13.68 -19.78 -2.73
N LYS A 168 14.75 -19.73 -1.91
CA LYS A 168 15.13 -20.84 -1.03
C LYS A 168 13.99 -21.18 -0.04
N ILE A 169 13.49 -20.19 0.68
CA ILE A 169 12.41 -20.38 1.66
C ILE A 169 11.15 -20.93 0.97
N THR A 170 10.82 -20.41 -0.21
CA THR A 170 9.65 -20.86 -0.98
C THR A 170 9.78 -22.32 -1.41
N LYS A 171 10.95 -22.73 -1.94
CA LYS A 171 11.23 -24.13 -2.32
C LYS A 171 11.11 -25.08 -1.14
N GLU A 172 11.64 -24.69 0.02
CA GLU A 172 11.54 -25.47 1.26
C GLU A 172 10.06 -25.64 1.71
N LYS A 173 9.26 -24.57 1.65
CA LYS A 173 7.84 -24.62 1.99
C LYS A 173 7.06 -25.52 1.05
N ILE A 174 7.26 -25.35 -0.26
CA ILE A 174 6.60 -26.18 -1.29
C ILE A 174 6.94 -27.66 -1.08
N SER A 175 8.20 -27.99 -0.81
CA SER A 175 8.61 -29.37 -0.51
C SER A 175 7.89 -29.96 0.71
N LYS A 176 7.75 -29.16 1.79
CA LYS A 176 7.02 -29.57 3.00
C LYS A 176 5.53 -29.80 2.69
N ILE A 177 4.90 -28.92 1.95
CA ILE A 177 3.48 -29.06 1.56
C ILE A 177 3.27 -30.31 0.72
N LYS A 178 4.14 -30.56 -0.28
CA LYS A 178 4.08 -31.80 -1.09
C LYS A 178 4.16 -33.05 -0.21
N LYS A 179 5.11 -33.10 0.73
CA LYS A 179 5.22 -34.26 1.65
C LYS A 179 3.94 -34.49 2.45
N ILE A 180 3.28 -33.44 2.94
CA ILE A 180 2.02 -33.57 3.70
C ILE A 180 0.90 -34.12 2.80
N ILE A 181 0.82 -33.66 1.56
CA ILE A 181 -0.17 -34.15 0.57
C ILE A 181 0.07 -35.63 0.30
N TYR A 182 1.31 -36.02 -0.05
CA TYR A 182 1.65 -37.42 -0.38
C TYR A 182 1.59 -38.39 0.80
N LEU A 183 1.58 -37.91 2.04
CA LEU A 183 1.39 -38.78 3.23
C LEU A 183 -0.08 -39.01 3.55
N LYS A 184 -1.01 -38.27 2.93
CA LYS A 184 -2.45 -38.41 3.17
C LYS A 184 -3.20 -39.16 2.06
N TYR A 185 -2.52 -39.48 0.98
CA TYR A 185 -3.01 -40.30 -0.16
C TYR A 185 -1.99 -41.38 -0.50
#